data_417ea982ffb79b3e85d594ea2d770c08
#
_entry.id   417ea982ffb79b3e85d594ea2d770c08
#
_cell.length_a   1.000
_cell.length_b   1.000
_cell.length_c   1.000
_cell.angle_alpha   90.00
_cell.angle_beta   90.00
_cell.angle_gamma   90.00
#
_symmetry.space_group_name_H-M   'P 1'
#
loop_
_entity.id
_entity.type
_entity.pdbx_description
1 polymer ?
#
loop_
_entity_poly.entity_id
_entity_poly.type
_entity_poly.pdbx_seq_one_letter_code
_entity_poly.pdbx_strand_id
1 'polypeptide(L)'
;MSRFVLGNCIDVMARIPDNAIDFILTDPPYLVGFRDRSGRTIAGDVNDDWLQPASSEMYRVLKKDTLMVSFYGWNRIDRFMAAWKRAGFSVVGHLVFTKNYTSKSAYVVYRHECACILAKGRPALPQKPLPDVLGWKYSGNRHHPTEKPVTSLQPRIESFTPPNAIVLDPLC
;
A
#
# COMPACT_ATOMS: atom_id res chain seq x y z
N MET A 1 -10.06 -17.01 -6.29
CA MET A 1 -8.91 -17.88 -5.94
C MET A 1 -7.72 -16.98 -5.69
N SER A 2 -7.04 -17.11 -4.54
CA SER A 2 -5.83 -16.36 -4.23
C SER A 2 -4.59 -17.16 -4.65
N ARG A 3 -3.54 -16.47 -5.11
CA ARG A 3 -2.27 -17.06 -5.50
C ARG A 3 -1.13 -16.31 -4.83
N PHE A 4 -0.22 -17.04 -4.19
CA PHE A 4 1.02 -16.51 -3.66
C PHE A 4 2.18 -16.89 -4.59
N VAL A 5 3.06 -15.92 -4.83
CA VAL A 5 4.28 -16.11 -5.65
C VAL A 5 5.46 -15.59 -4.85
N LEU A 6 6.37 -16.49 -4.47
CA LEU A 6 7.62 -16.11 -3.82
C LEU A 6 8.62 -15.60 -4.85
N GLY A 7 9.18 -14.41 -4.62
CA GLY A 7 10.19 -13.83 -5.50
C GLY A 7 10.38 -12.34 -5.29
N ASN A 8 11.31 -11.75 -6.03
CA ASN A 8 11.42 -10.30 -6.09
C ASN A 8 10.18 -9.72 -6.81
N CYS A 9 9.51 -8.77 -6.20
CA CYS A 9 8.25 -8.23 -6.72
C CYS A 9 8.38 -7.62 -8.12
N ILE A 10 9.52 -7.00 -8.44
CA ILE A 10 9.80 -6.42 -9.75
C ILE A 10 9.87 -7.51 -10.81
N ASP A 11 10.62 -8.59 -10.54
CA ASP A 11 10.78 -9.72 -11.48
C ASP A 11 9.47 -10.50 -11.66
N VAL A 12 8.68 -10.61 -10.59
CA VAL A 12 7.36 -11.26 -10.64
C VAL A 12 6.39 -10.41 -11.45
N MET A 13 6.32 -9.10 -11.19
CA MET A 13 5.46 -8.18 -11.94
C MET A 13 5.85 -8.10 -13.42
N ALA A 14 7.14 -8.21 -13.76
CA ALA A 14 7.61 -8.23 -15.15
C ALA A 14 6.98 -9.34 -16.00
N ARG A 15 6.45 -10.40 -15.37
CA ARG A 15 5.74 -11.50 -16.03
C ARG A 15 4.24 -11.27 -16.15
N ILE A 16 3.71 -10.22 -15.53
CA ILE A 16 2.30 -9.83 -15.62
C ILE A 16 2.15 -8.94 -16.86
N PRO A 17 1.16 -9.18 -17.72
CA PRO A 17 0.90 -8.31 -18.87
C PRO A 17 0.56 -6.87 -18.45
N ASP A 18 0.79 -5.93 -19.37
CA ASP A 18 0.34 -4.56 -19.21
C ASP A 18 -1.17 -4.50 -19.01
N ASN A 19 -1.62 -3.61 -18.13
CA ASN A 19 -3.05 -3.38 -17.90
C ASN A 19 -3.86 -4.64 -17.53
N ALA A 20 -3.28 -5.56 -16.76
CA ALA A 20 -3.92 -6.82 -16.36
C ALA A 20 -4.57 -6.77 -14.98
N ILE A 21 -4.17 -5.84 -14.10
CA ILE A 21 -4.58 -5.75 -12.70
C ILE A 21 -5.67 -4.70 -12.54
N ASP A 22 -6.75 -5.04 -11.84
CA ASP A 22 -7.88 -4.13 -11.61
C ASP A 22 -7.65 -3.16 -10.44
N PHE A 23 -6.89 -3.59 -9.43
CA PHE A 23 -6.61 -2.79 -8.25
C PHE A 23 -5.31 -3.26 -7.58
N ILE A 24 -4.55 -2.32 -7.04
CA ILE A 24 -3.38 -2.61 -6.20
C ILE A 24 -3.63 -2.08 -4.80
N LEU A 25 -3.42 -2.93 -3.81
CA LEU A 25 -3.40 -2.54 -2.40
C LEU A 25 -2.10 -3.05 -1.81
N THR A 26 -1.22 -2.17 -1.36
CA THR A 26 0.13 -2.55 -0.95
C THR A 26 0.60 -1.82 0.30
N ASP A 27 1.41 -2.53 1.09
CA ASP A 27 2.04 -2.06 2.32
C ASP A 27 3.58 -2.19 2.20
N PRO A 28 4.22 -1.29 1.45
CA PRO A 28 5.65 -1.37 1.19
C PRO A 28 6.48 -1.10 2.46
N PRO A 29 7.75 -1.52 2.50
CA PRO A 29 8.69 -1.08 3.53
C PRO A 29 8.75 0.44 3.62
N TYR A 30 8.73 0.99 4.85
CA TYR A 30 8.60 2.43 5.08
C TYR A 30 9.91 3.21 5.04
N LEU A 31 11.02 2.55 4.74
CA LEU A 31 12.37 3.13 4.69
C LEU A 31 12.82 3.72 6.04
N VAL A 32 12.47 3.05 7.12
CA VAL A 32 12.73 3.49 8.50
C VAL A 32 13.76 2.62 9.22
N GLY A 33 14.30 1.60 8.54
CA GLY A 33 15.26 0.66 9.13
C GLY A 33 14.66 -0.12 10.31
N PHE A 34 13.43 -0.62 10.14
CA PHE A 34 12.70 -1.31 11.21
C PHE A 34 13.50 -2.48 11.78
N ARG A 35 13.54 -2.53 13.10
CA ARG A 35 14.05 -3.67 13.86
C ARG A 35 13.13 -3.92 15.05
N ASP A 36 12.62 -5.13 15.16
CA ASP A 36 11.81 -5.52 16.32
C ASP A 36 12.68 -5.86 17.55
N ARG A 37 12.02 -6.18 18.67
CA ARG A 37 12.72 -6.54 19.94
C ARG A 37 13.56 -7.82 19.82
N SER A 38 13.26 -8.72 18.88
CA SER A 38 14.00 -9.94 18.60
C SER A 38 15.09 -9.73 17.54
N GLY A 39 15.28 -8.53 17.02
CA GLY A 39 16.27 -8.18 16.00
C GLY A 39 15.84 -8.45 14.56
N ARG A 40 14.58 -8.87 14.31
CA ARG A 40 14.06 -9.08 12.96
C ARG A 40 13.94 -7.75 12.22
N THR A 41 14.31 -7.75 10.95
CA THR A 41 14.28 -6.59 10.05
C THR A 41 13.28 -6.83 8.92
N ILE A 42 12.93 -5.76 8.21
CA ILE A 42 12.10 -5.84 7.00
C ILE A 42 13.01 -5.68 5.79
N ALA A 43 12.91 -6.59 4.83
CA ALA A 43 13.66 -6.51 3.58
C ALA A 43 13.27 -5.23 2.80
N GLY A 44 14.27 -4.52 2.26
CA GLY A 44 14.04 -3.28 1.50
C GLY A 44 13.75 -2.04 2.36
N ASP A 45 13.78 -2.13 3.69
CA ASP A 45 13.45 -0.99 4.58
C ASP A 45 14.65 -0.06 4.87
N VAL A 46 15.81 -0.34 4.29
CA VAL A 46 17.05 0.43 4.54
C VAL A 46 17.32 1.47 3.46
N ASN A 47 17.02 1.15 2.19
CA ASN A 47 17.21 2.03 1.05
C ASN A 47 15.98 2.03 0.13
N ASP A 48 15.91 2.99 -0.78
CA ASP A 48 14.80 3.20 -1.71
C ASP A 48 15.08 2.79 -3.16
N ASP A 49 16.15 2.04 -3.41
CA ASP A 49 16.56 1.65 -4.79
C ASP A 49 15.48 0.84 -5.52
N TRP A 50 14.69 0.07 -4.78
CA TRP A 50 13.58 -0.73 -5.30
C TRP A 50 12.32 0.11 -5.59
N LEU A 51 12.16 1.27 -4.95
CA LEU A 51 10.88 2.00 -4.91
C LEU A 51 10.46 2.51 -6.29
N GLN A 52 11.38 3.11 -7.06
CA GLN A 52 11.08 3.59 -8.40
C GLN A 52 10.81 2.44 -9.39
N PRO A 53 11.65 1.39 -9.49
CA PRO A 53 11.36 0.24 -10.35
C PRO A 53 10.03 -0.44 -10.00
N ALA A 54 9.74 -0.66 -8.71
CA ALA A 54 8.48 -1.25 -8.28
C ALA A 54 7.28 -0.35 -8.62
N SER A 55 7.39 0.97 -8.42
CA SER A 55 6.33 1.92 -8.77
C SER A 55 6.05 1.92 -10.27
N SER A 56 7.08 1.83 -11.11
CA SER A 56 6.95 1.76 -12.57
C SER A 56 6.25 0.47 -13.01
N GLU A 57 6.59 -0.67 -12.41
CA GLU A 57 5.94 -1.93 -12.70
C GLU A 57 4.49 -1.96 -12.21
N MET A 58 4.20 -1.44 -11.01
CA MET A 58 2.82 -1.29 -10.51
C MET A 58 1.97 -0.44 -11.46
N TYR A 59 2.52 0.67 -11.97
CA TYR A 59 1.83 1.51 -12.96
C TYR A 59 1.58 0.76 -14.26
N ARG A 60 2.56 0.02 -14.77
CA ARG A 60 2.46 -0.74 -16.03
C ARG A 60 1.37 -1.81 -15.96
N VAL A 61 1.39 -2.63 -14.90
CA VAL A 61 0.44 -3.76 -14.76
C VAL A 61 -0.98 -3.33 -14.41
N LEU A 62 -1.13 -2.16 -13.77
CA LEU A 62 -2.44 -1.63 -13.41
C LEU A 62 -3.21 -1.19 -14.66
N LYS A 63 -4.49 -1.53 -14.75
CA LYS A 63 -5.38 -1.10 -15.85
C LYS A 63 -5.52 0.42 -15.87
N LYS A 64 -5.72 0.98 -17.06
CA LYS A 64 -6.08 2.38 -17.21
C LYS A 64 -7.41 2.68 -16.52
N ASP A 65 -7.53 3.86 -15.95
CA ASP A 65 -8.73 4.35 -15.26
C ASP A 65 -9.08 3.50 -14.01
N THR A 66 -8.05 3.02 -13.30
CA THR A 66 -8.18 2.31 -12.04
C THR A 66 -7.29 2.91 -10.95
N LEU A 67 -7.41 2.38 -9.72
CA LEU A 67 -6.79 2.90 -8.53
C LEU A 67 -5.76 1.95 -7.93
N MET A 68 -4.80 2.53 -7.24
CA MET A 68 -3.93 1.87 -6.28
C MET A 68 -4.05 2.56 -4.92
N VAL A 69 -4.01 1.78 -3.85
CA VAL A 69 -3.83 2.30 -2.48
C VAL A 69 -2.50 1.80 -1.96
N SER A 70 -1.66 2.71 -1.53
CA SER A 70 -0.35 2.39 -0.95
C SER A 70 -0.20 3.02 0.42
N PHE A 71 0.11 2.20 1.42
CA PHE A 71 0.63 2.68 2.69
C PHE A 71 2.02 3.27 2.51
N TYR A 72 2.49 4.05 3.47
CA TYR A 72 3.80 4.68 3.43
C TYR A 72 4.26 5.15 4.82
N GLY A 73 5.57 5.33 4.98
CA GLY A 73 6.13 5.99 6.16
C GLY A 73 6.03 7.52 6.02
N TRP A 74 5.35 8.18 6.94
CA TRP A 74 5.08 9.63 6.88
C TRP A 74 6.36 10.47 6.78
N ASN A 75 7.45 10.04 7.40
CA ASN A 75 8.75 10.72 7.38
C ASN A 75 9.57 10.49 6.10
N ARG A 76 9.05 9.71 5.16
CA ARG A 76 9.65 9.43 3.84
C ARG A 76 8.67 9.66 2.70
N ILE A 77 7.59 10.39 2.96
CA ILE A 77 6.53 10.64 1.96
C ILE A 77 7.07 11.32 0.70
N ASP A 78 8.08 12.16 0.82
CA ASP A 78 8.78 12.79 -0.29
C ASP A 78 9.31 11.77 -1.30
N ARG A 79 9.93 10.67 -0.83
CA ARG A 79 10.45 9.58 -1.65
C ARG A 79 9.34 8.83 -2.37
N PHE A 80 8.30 8.45 -1.62
CA PHE A 80 7.12 7.78 -2.17
C PHE A 80 6.41 8.64 -3.21
N MET A 81 6.13 9.89 -2.90
CA MET A 81 5.49 10.83 -3.82
C MET A 81 6.29 11.02 -5.11
N ALA A 82 7.62 11.17 -5.00
CA ALA A 82 8.49 11.31 -6.17
C ALA A 82 8.44 10.07 -7.06
N ALA A 83 8.52 8.86 -6.48
CA ALA A 83 8.48 7.62 -7.22
C ALA A 83 7.14 7.39 -7.92
N TRP A 84 6.02 7.61 -7.22
CA TRP A 84 4.68 7.47 -7.79
C TRP A 84 4.42 8.43 -8.95
N LYS A 85 4.73 9.72 -8.76
CA LYS A 85 4.56 10.74 -9.81
C LYS A 85 5.45 10.46 -11.03
N ARG A 86 6.69 10.04 -10.80
CA ARG A 86 7.63 9.68 -11.88
C ARG A 86 7.18 8.42 -12.64
N ALA A 87 6.51 7.48 -11.97
CA ALA A 87 5.90 6.32 -12.63
C ALA A 87 4.68 6.68 -13.48
N GLY A 88 4.03 7.83 -13.23
CA GLY A 88 2.87 8.32 -13.97
C GLY A 88 1.57 8.40 -13.15
N PHE A 89 1.59 8.02 -11.87
CA PHE A 89 0.41 8.13 -11.01
C PHE A 89 0.06 9.58 -10.68
N SER A 90 -1.24 9.84 -10.55
CA SER A 90 -1.78 11.02 -9.90
C SER A 90 -2.22 10.68 -8.48
N VAL A 91 -1.82 11.47 -7.49
CA VAL A 91 -2.30 11.31 -6.12
C VAL A 91 -3.67 11.98 -6.01
N VAL A 92 -4.70 11.20 -5.74
CA VAL A 92 -6.11 11.65 -5.79
C VAL A 92 -6.82 11.60 -4.44
N GLY A 93 -6.21 11.01 -3.42
CA GLY A 93 -6.78 10.94 -2.09
C GLY A 93 -5.76 10.52 -1.03
N HIS A 94 -6.16 10.70 0.22
CA HIS A 94 -5.37 10.36 1.39
C HIS A 94 -6.26 9.70 2.44
N LEU A 95 -5.78 8.64 3.06
CA LEU A 95 -6.47 7.88 4.08
C LEU A 95 -5.68 7.90 5.38
N VAL A 96 -6.37 8.11 6.49
CA VAL A 96 -5.81 8.06 7.84
C VAL A 96 -6.49 6.94 8.62
N PHE A 97 -5.72 6.01 9.13
CA PHE A 97 -6.18 4.88 9.95
C PHE A 97 -5.85 5.15 11.42
N THR A 98 -6.83 5.50 12.22
CA THR A 98 -6.63 5.78 13.64
C THR A 98 -6.55 4.51 14.46
N LYS A 99 -5.56 4.44 15.36
CA LYS A 99 -5.34 3.34 16.30
C LYS A 99 -5.82 3.72 17.69
N ASN A 100 -6.39 2.77 18.42
CA ASN A 100 -6.74 2.93 19.83
C ASN A 100 -5.55 2.66 20.78
N TYR A 101 -4.38 2.39 20.22
CA TYR A 101 -3.12 2.15 20.96
C TYR A 101 -1.99 3.01 20.39
N THR A 102 -0.95 3.19 21.18
CA THR A 102 0.25 3.91 20.77
C THR A 102 1.23 2.95 20.09
N SER A 103 1.59 3.22 18.85
CA SER A 103 2.60 2.44 18.12
C SER A 103 4.03 2.89 18.45
N LYS A 104 4.22 4.16 18.75
CA LYS A 104 5.50 4.77 19.14
C LYS A 104 5.24 6.06 19.89
N SER A 105 6.14 6.42 20.80
CA SER A 105 6.16 7.72 21.46
C SER A 105 7.56 8.33 21.29
N ALA A 106 7.59 9.59 20.86
CA ALA A 106 8.79 10.41 20.72
C ALA A 106 8.41 11.86 21.04
N TYR A 107 8.54 12.81 20.10
CA TYR A 107 8.00 14.16 20.27
C TYR A 107 6.47 14.19 20.37
N VAL A 108 5.82 13.20 19.74
CA VAL A 108 4.36 12.97 19.81
C VAL A 108 4.06 11.50 20.04
N VAL A 109 2.82 11.23 20.45
CA VAL A 109 2.28 9.88 20.59
C VAL A 109 1.67 9.46 19.27
N TYR A 110 2.30 8.51 18.58
CA TYR A 110 1.84 8.04 17.25
C TYR A 110 0.68 7.06 17.37
N ARG A 111 -0.50 7.44 16.88
CA ARG A 111 -1.75 6.69 16.96
C ARG A 111 -2.47 6.57 15.63
N HIS A 112 -1.76 6.67 14.52
CA HIS A 112 -2.34 6.48 13.19
C HIS A 112 -1.33 5.92 12.20
N GLU A 113 -1.84 5.44 11.09
CA GLU A 113 -1.09 5.15 9.85
C GLU A 113 -1.79 5.81 8.68
N CYS A 114 -1.06 6.02 7.59
CA CYS A 114 -1.55 6.71 6.42
C CYS A 114 -1.37 5.87 5.15
N ALA A 115 -2.28 6.09 4.20
CA ALA A 115 -2.14 5.57 2.84
C ALA A 115 -2.55 6.65 1.83
N CYS A 116 -1.95 6.62 0.65
CA CYS A 116 -2.36 7.44 -0.48
C CYS A 116 -3.22 6.65 -1.44
N ILE A 117 -4.21 7.31 -2.03
CA ILE A 117 -4.98 6.80 -3.16
C ILE A 117 -4.36 7.39 -4.43
N LEU A 118 -3.97 6.52 -5.34
CA LEU A 118 -3.24 6.83 -6.55
C LEU A 118 -4.06 6.38 -7.77
N ALA A 119 -4.13 7.23 -8.78
CA ALA A 119 -4.88 6.95 -10.00
C ALA A 119 -3.94 6.75 -11.20
N LYS A 120 -4.23 5.74 -12.00
CA LYS A 120 -3.76 5.64 -13.39
C LYS A 120 -4.87 6.11 -14.30
N GLY A 121 -4.66 7.22 -15.00
CA GLY A 121 -5.71 7.83 -15.83
C GLY A 121 -6.76 8.58 -15.01
N ARG A 122 -8.02 8.38 -15.34
CA ARG A 122 -9.18 9.05 -14.71
C ARG A 122 -10.23 8.04 -14.24
N PRO A 123 -10.01 7.38 -13.10
CA PRO A 123 -11.00 6.44 -12.55
C PRO A 123 -12.33 7.12 -12.28
N ALA A 124 -13.43 6.39 -12.45
CA ALA A 124 -14.74 6.85 -12.04
C ALA A 124 -14.80 7.06 -10.51
N LEU A 125 -15.50 8.09 -10.08
CA LEU A 125 -15.74 8.33 -8.66
C LEU A 125 -16.65 7.23 -8.09
N PRO A 126 -16.40 6.73 -6.87
CA PRO A 126 -17.28 5.77 -6.22
C PRO A 126 -18.64 6.41 -5.93
N GLN A 127 -19.72 5.63 -6.04
CA GLN A 127 -21.08 6.11 -5.74
C GLN A 127 -21.24 6.55 -4.27
N LYS A 128 -20.55 5.86 -3.36
CA LYS A 128 -20.50 6.16 -1.93
C LYS A 128 -19.04 6.27 -1.49
N PRO A 129 -18.45 7.46 -1.54
CA PRO A 129 -17.08 7.67 -1.08
C PRO A 129 -16.91 7.23 0.37
N LEU A 130 -15.82 6.56 0.67
CA LEU A 130 -15.42 6.25 2.03
C LEU A 130 -14.98 7.54 2.76
N PRO A 131 -15.16 7.62 4.09
CA PRO A 131 -14.49 8.66 4.87
C PRO A 131 -12.97 8.49 4.77
N ASP A 132 -12.26 9.59 4.79
CA ASP A 132 -10.80 9.63 4.75
C ASP A 132 -10.14 9.23 6.09
N VAL A 133 -10.88 9.35 7.20
CA VAL A 133 -10.45 8.93 8.53
C VAL A 133 -11.19 7.66 8.94
N LEU A 134 -10.45 6.61 9.24
CA LEU A 134 -10.95 5.25 9.42
C LEU A 134 -10.41 4.64 10.70
N GLY A 135 -11.25 3.86 11.40
CA GLY A 135 -10.83 3.11 12.58
C GLY A 135 -9.94 1.92 12.22
N TRP A 136 -8.94 1.67 13.08
CA TRP A 136 -8.07 0.51 13.01
C TRP A 136 -8.33 -0.43 14.16
N LYS A 137 -8.84 -1.62 13.89
CA LYS A 137 -9.01 -2.66 14.91
C LYS A 137 -7.72 -3.49 14.97
N TYR A 138 -7.08 -3.53 16.13
CA TYR A 138 -5.87 -4.31 16.32
C TYR A 138 -6.10 -5.80 16.03
N SER A 139 -5.28 -6.39 15.17
CA SER A 139 -5.38 -7.80 14.75
C SER A 139 -4.72 -8.77 15.73
N GLY A 140 -3.88 -8.27 16.64
CA GLY A 140 -3.02 -9.06 17.53
C GLY A 140 -1.65 -9.36 16.95
N ASN A 141 -1.35 -8.93 15.71
CA ASN A 141 -0.09 -9.17 14.97
C ASN A 141 0.33 -10.66 15.02
N ARG A 142 -0.63 -11.58 14.82
CA ARG A 142 -0.44 -13.02 15.04
C ARG A 142 0.46 -13.66 13.98
N HIS A 143 0.47 -13.10 12.77
CA HIS A 143 1.20 -13.64 11.62
C HIS A 143 2.44 -12.82 11.27
N HIS A 144 2.36 -11.50 11.42
CA HIS A 144 3.47 -10.60 11.12
C HIS A 144 3.49 -9.41 12.11
N PRO A 145 4.68 -8.92 12.53
CA PRO A 145 4.81 -7.81 13.50
C PRO A 145 4.11 -6.51 13.08
N THR A 146 3.96 -6.29 11.79
CA THR A 146 3.36 -5.09 11.19
C THR A 146 2.11 -5.40 10.36
N GLU A 147 1.44 -6.55 10.60
CA GLU A 147 0.27 -6.94 9.80
C GLU A 147 -0.84 -5.89 9.86
N LYS A 148 -1.48 -5.69 8.72
CA LYS A 148 -2.62 -4.79 8.59
C LYS A 148 -3.93 -5.56 8.84
N PRO A 149 -4.86 -5.04 9.65
CA PRO A 149 -6.12 -5.72 9.93
C PRO A 149 -6.97 -5.87 8.65
N VAL A 150 -7.43 -7.08 8.37
CA VAL A 150 -8.33 -7.37 7.24
C VAL A 150 -9.58 -6.48 7.28
N THR A 151 -10.14 -6.25 8.47
CA THR A 151 -11.29 -5.36 8.68
C THR A 151 -11.04 -3.92 8.25
N SER A 152 -9.78 -3.49 8.17
CA SER A 152 -9.40 -2.17 7.66
C SER A 152 -9.14 -2.19 6.16
N LEU A 153 -8.72 -3.31 5.57
CA LEU A 153 -8.36 -3.42 4.16
C LEU A 153 -9.54 -3.80 3.27
N GLN A 154 -10.36 -4.76 3.70
CA GLN A 154 -11.46 -5.32 2.90
C GLN A 154 -12.44 -4.26 2.38
N PRO A 155 -12.94 -3.30 3.19
CA PRO A 155 -13.87 -2.29 2.69
C PRO A 155 -13.28 -1.39 1.58
N ARG A 156 -11.93 -1.27 1.49
CA ARG A 156 -11.25 -0.49 0.43
C ARG A 156 -11.24 -1.26 -0.86
N ILE A 157 -10.93 -2.55 -0.79
CA ILE A 157 -11.02 -3.44 -1.95
C ILE A 157 -12.45 -3.39 -2.51
N GLU A 158 -13.45 -3.61 -1.66
CA GLU A 158 -14.87 -3.61 -2.05
C GLU A 158 -15.36 -2.25 -2.58
N SER A 159 -14.86 -1.13 -2.05
CA SER A 159 -15.26 0.20 -2.50
C SER A 159 -14.65 0.60 -3.84
N PHE A 160 -13.45 0.08 -4.16
CA PHE A 160 -12.69 0.49 -5.34
C PHE A 160 -12.65 -0.56 -6.46
N THR A 161 -13.29 -1.72 -6.26
CA THR A 161 -13.28 -2.81 -7.24
C THR A 161 -14.67 -3.41 -7.44
N PRO A 162 -15.01 -3.82 -8.67
CA PRO A 162 -16.18 -4.67 -8.90
C PRO A 162 -15.94 -6.09 -8.39
N PRO A 163 -17.00 -6.90 -8.23
CA PRO A 163 -16.86 -8.33 -7.97
C PRO A 163 -15.97 -9.02 -9.02
N ASN A 164 -15.17 -9.99 -8.57
CA ASN A 164 -14.23 -10.76 -9.40
C ASN A 164 -13.03 -9.94 -9.96
N ALA A 165 -12.78 -8.76 -9.46
CA ALA A 165 -11.60 -7.98 -9.80
C ALA A 165 -10.30 -8.72 -9.39
N ILE A 166 -9.25 -8.54 -10.20
CA ILE A 166 -7.91 -9.02 -9.87
C ILE A 166 -7.22 -7.96 -9.02
N VAL A 167 -6.95 -8.31 -7.76
CA VAL A 167 -6.25 -7.46 -6.80
C VAL A 167 -4.83 -7.97 -6.62
N LEU A 168 -3.85 -7.07 -6.71
CA LEU A 168 -2.44 -7.37 -6.50
C LEU A 168 -1.93 -6.71 -5.23
N ASP A 169 -1.23 -7.47 -4.39
CA ASP A 169 -0.32 -6.96 -3.37
C ASP A 169 1.10 -7.41 -3.74
N PRO A 170 1.95 -6.51 -4.28
CA PRO A 170 3.28 -6.89 -4.73
C PRO A 170 4.32 -6.98 -3.61
N LEU A 171 3.99 -6.54 -2.40
CA LEU A 171 4.92 -6.41 -1.28
C LEU A 171 4.39 -7.06 0.02
N CYS A 172 3.58 -8.11 -0.14
CA CYS A 172 3.03 -8.89 0.98
C CYS A 172 4.06 -9.78 1.69
#